data_7c08574d56adee405d13d9f71c0ce969
#
_entry.id   7c08574d56adee405d13d9f71c0ce969
#
_cell.length_a   1.000
_cell.length_b   1.000
_cell.length_c   1.000
_cell.angle_alpha   90.00
_cell.angle_beta   90.00
_cell.angle_gamma   90.00
#
_symmetry.space_group_name_H-M   'P 1'
#
loop_
_entity.id
_entity.type
_entity.pdbx_description
1 polymer ?
#
loop_
_entity_poly.entity_id
_entity_poly.type
_entity_poly.pdbx_seq_one_letter_code
_entity_poly.pdbx_strand_id
1 'polypeptide(L)'
;MEQSPPSPINGQADLAPQQSGSPRCGIVLKVCVGILALIIGCALIVFRTYGTDTHHANRNSIWWPERGRNLIPPTATDITLRRGFLDHYAIYTISERELNAFLDRRFARPGEALDSFSERSPANPENIGKAIGPLGWVGTEDTVEYFYSASNGGGHHFYHDTNTGLTYQDSAYW
;
A
#
# COMPACT_ATOMS: atom_id res chain seq x y z
N MET A 1 41.14 -83.81 44.79
CA MET A 1 41.37 -82.52 44.12
C MET A 1 40.17 -82.29 43.22
N GLU A 2 39.20 -81.53 43.70
CA GLU A 2 37.93 -81.31 43.10
C GLU A 2 37.82 -79.83 42.67
N GLN A 3 37.76 -79.61 41.35
CA GLN A 3 37.66 -78.27 40.80
C GLN A 3 36.17 -77.92 40.68
N SER A 4 35.76 -76.90 41.37
CA SER A 4 34.40 -76.27 41.23
C SER A 4 34.26 -75.51 39.89
N PRO A 5 33.09 -75.58 39.26
CA PRO A 5 32.86 -74.89 38.00
C PRO A 5 32.57 -73.36 38.26
N PRO A 6 32.88 -72.49 37.27
CA PRO A 6 32.64 -71.06 37.39
C PRO A 6 31.14 -70.71 37.19
N SER A 7 30.69 -69.76 37.99
CA SER A 7 29.31 -69.19 37.92
C SER A 7 29.10 -68.35 36.63
N PRO A 8 27.87 -68.36 36.01
CA PRO A 8 27.58 -67.55 34.91
C PRO A 8 27.33 -66.09 35.31
N ILE A 9 27.98 -65.18 34.59
CA ILE A 9 27.78 -63.72 34.71
C ILE A 9 26.53 -63.35 33.88
N ASN A 10 25.42 -63.21 34.58
CA ASN A 10 24.20 -62.54 33.96
C ASN A 10 24.30 -61.06 34.17
N GLY A 11 24.75 -60.37 33.17
CA GLY A 11 24.79 -58.91 33.09
C GLY A 11 24.16 -58.42 31.81
N GLN A 12 22.89 -58.71 31.58
CA GLN A 12 22.14 -58.10 30.48
C GLN A 12 21.44 -56.88 31.07
N ALA A 13 22.11 -55.72 30.94
CA ALA A 13 21.50 -54.43 31.23
C ALA A 13 20.52 -54.08 30.09
N ASP A 14 19.25 -54.18 30.37
CA ASP A 14 18.19 -53.64 29.53
C ASP A 14 18.34 -52.12 29.38
N LEU A 15 18.97 -51.72 28.27
CA LEU A 15 18.95 -50.33 27.81
C LEU A 15 17.56 -50.02 27.26
N ALA A 16 16.63 -49.61 28.15
CA ALA A 16 15.36 -49.01 27.74
C ALA A 16 15.66 -47.74 26.92
N PRO A 17 15.04 -47.56 25.74
CA PRO A 17 15.22 -46.36 24.96
C PRO A 17 14.61 -45.18 25.74
N GLN A 18 15.45 -44.26 26.19
CA GLN A 18 15.00 -42.96 26.71
C GLN A 18 14.33 -42.17 25.61
N GLN A 19 13.00 -42.25 25.50
CA GLN A 19 12.20 -41.32 24.75
C GLN A 19 12.18 -39.95 25.46
N SER A 20 13.23 -39.17 25.32
CA SER A 20 13.25 -37.78 25.71
C SER A 20 12.68 -36.90 24.58
N GLY A 21 11.42 -37.11 24.27
CA GLY A 21 10.62 -36.15 23.47
C GLY A 21 10.33 -34.94 24.34
N SER A 22 11.16 -33.89 24.29
CA SER A 22 10.98 -32.66 25.04
C SER A 22 9.64 -32.02 24.63
N PRO A 23 8.67 -31.91 25.56
CA PRO A 23 7.36 -31.31 25.25
C PRO A 23 7.47 -29.84 24.82
N ARG A 24 8.60 -29.19 25.08
CA ARG A 24 8.90 -27.80 24.69
C ARG A 24 9.05 -27.63 23.18
N CYS A 25 9.56 -28.63 22.46
CA CYS A 25 9.74 -28.55 21.01
C CYS A 25 8.40 -28.48 20.27
N GLY A 26 7.37 -29.17 20.73
CA GLY A 26 6.06 -29.14 20.12
C GLY A 26 5.31 -27.81 20.29
N ILE A 27 5.53 -27.10 21.40
CA ILE A 27 4.94 -25.79 21.65
C ILE A 27 5.61 -24.73 20.75
N VAL A 28 6.93 -24.72 20.68
CA VAL A 28 7.69 -23.79 19.82
C VAL A 28 7.28 -23.95 18.36
N LEU A 29 7.18 -25.17 17.87
CA LEU A 29 6.74 -25.44 16.49
C LEU A 29 5.33 -24.89 16.21
N LYS A 30 4.37 -25.10 17.11
CA LYS A 30 3.00 -24.59 16.97
C LYS A 30 2.97 -23.05 16.93
N VAL A 31 3.77 -22.39 17.79
CA VAL A 31 3.87 -20.93 17.80
C VAL A 31 4.48 -20.41 16.49
N CYS A 32 5.57 -21.03 16.02
CA CYS A 32 6.18 -20.64 14.74
C CYS A 32 5.23 -20.82 13.55
N VAL A 33 4.48 -21.91 13.49
CA VAL A 33 3.47 -22.14 12.44
C VAL A 33 2.36 -21.10 12.53
N GLY A 34 1.90 -20.76 13.74
CA GLY A 34 0.88 -19.72 13.93
C GLY A 34 1.35 -18.33 13.46
N ILE A 35 2.57 -17.95 13.81
CA ILE A 35 3.16 -16.68 13.34
C ILE A 35 3.32 -16.67 11.81
N LEU A 36 3.82 -17.75 11.23
CA LEU A 36 3.96 -17.86 9.78
C LEU A 36 2.61 -17.74 9.06
N ALA A 37 1.58 -18.42 9.55
CA ALA A 37 0.22 -18.33 9.01
C ALA A 37 -0.34 -16.89 9.10
N LEU A 38 -0.08 -16.20 10.21
CA LEU A 38 -0.46 -14.79 10.38
C LEU A 38 0.25 -13.90 9.35
N ILE A 39 1.56 -14.05 9.18
CA ILE A 39 2.36 -13.28 8.21
C ILE A 39 1.84 -13.51 6.79
N ILE A 40 1.61 -14.77 6.41
CA ILE A 40 1.08 -15.12 5.09
C ILE A 40 -0.33 -14.52 4.91
N GLY A 41 -1.19 -14.63 5.91
CA GLY A 41 -2.52 -14.03 5.89
C GLY A 41 -2.49 -12.50 5.70
N CYS A 42 -1.65 -11.81 6.45
CA CYS A 42 -1.44 -10.36 6.28
C CYS A 42 -0.89 -10.02 4.90
N ALA A 43 0.10 -10.77 4.40
CA ALA A 43 0.66 -10.57 3.07
C ALA A 43 -0.40 -10.74 1.97
N LEU A 44 -1.24 -11.78 2.05
CA LEU A 44 -2.32 -12.01 1.09
C LEU A 44 -3.37 -10.88 1.10
N ILE A 45 -3.72 -10.35 2.28
CA ILE A 45 -4.62 -9.19 2.40
C ILE A 45 -4.00 -7.97 1.73
N VAL A 46 -2.74 -7.69 2.02
CA VAL A 46 -2.01 -6.57 1.41
C VAL A 46 -1.96 -6.73 -0.10
N PHE A 47 -1.55 -7.88 -0.63
CA PHE A 47 -1.50 -8.13 -2.08
C PHE A 47 -2.87 -8.00 -2.76
N ARG A 48 -3.95 -8.42 -2.11
CA ARG A 48 -5.30 -8.28 -2.66
C ARG A 48 -5.81 -6.84 -2.72
N THR A 49 -5.29 -5.94 -1.90
CA THR A 49 -5.70 -4.53 -1.89
C THR A 49 -4.91 -3.67 -2.88
N TYR A 50 -3.75 -4.12 -3.35
CA TYR A 50 -3.01 -3.42 -4.40
C TYR A 50 -3.68 -3.60 -5.76
N GLY A 51 -3.78 -2.49 -6.51
CA GLY A 51 -4.36 -2.49 -7.87
C GLY A 51 -5.89 -2.65 -7.93
N THR A 52 -6.57 -2.70 -6.77
CA THR A 52 -8.04 -2.72 -6.71
C THR A 52 -8.59 -1.32 -6.46
N ASP A 53 -9.69 -1.01 -7.14
CA ASP A 53 -10.41 0.24 -6.94
C ASP A 53 -11.27 0.16 -5.68
N THR A 54 -11.22 1.22 -4.88
CA THR A 54 -12.12 1.41 -3.73
C THR A 54 -12.93 2.68 -3.94
N HIS A 55 -14.24 2.61 -3.64
CA HIS A 55 -15.16 3.72 -3.86
C HIS A 55 -15.56 4.36 -2.53
N HIS A 56 -15.53 5.68 -2.49
CA HIS A 56 -15.81 6.48 -1.30
C HIS A 56 -16.69 7.67 -1.65
N ALA A 57 -17.77 7.88 -0.92
CA ALA A 57 -18.67 9.01 -1.16
C ALA A 57 -17.98 10.37 -0.94
N ASN A 58 -17.03 10.42 -0.01
CA ASN A 58 -16.26 11.62 0.32
C ASN A 58 -14.93 11.23 1.01
N ARG A 59 -14.03 12.22 1.18
CA ARG A 59 -12.72 12.00 1.83
C ARG A 59 -12.82 11.41 3.25
N ASN A 60 -13.86 11.71 4.01
CA ASN A 60 -13.97 11.25 5.40
C ASN A 60 -14.26 9.75 5.50
N SER A 61 -14.80 9.15 4.45
CA SER A 61 -15.02 7.71 4.37
C SER A 61 -13.75 6.91 4.01
N ILE A 62 -12.68 7.59 3.60
CA ILE A 62 -11.38 6.96 3.37
C ILE A 62 -10.70 6.75 4.73
N TRP A 63 -10.23 5.54 4.97
CA TRP A 63 -9.54 5.19 6.21
C TRP A 63 -8.33 6.11 6.45
N TRP A 64 -8.19 6.65 7.67
CA TRP A 64 -7.21 7.69 7.98
C TRP A 64 -5.72 7.35 7.71
N PRO A 65 -5.23 6.10 7.85
CA PRO A 65 -3.85 5.74 7.52
C PRO A 65 -3.55 5.69 6.02
N GLU A 66 -4.58 5.80 5.16
CA GLU A 66 -4.40 5.80 3.72
C GLU A 66 -3.58 7.01 3.26
N ARG A 67 -2.42 6.76 2.64
CA ARG A 67 -1.50 7.82 2.19
C ARG A 67 -2.19 8.81 1.25
N GLY A 68 -2.95 8.31 0.27
CA GLY A 68 -3.67 9.12 -0.71
C GLY A 68 -4.69 10.07 -0.12
N ARG A 69 -5.24 9.75 1.06
CA ARG A 69 -6.28 10.56 1.69
C ARG A 69 -5.89 12.03 1.89
N ASN A 70 -4.64 12.31 2.24
CA ASN A 70 -4.18 13.68 2.52
C ASN A 70 -4.00 14.52 1.25
N LEU A 71 -3.90 13.88 0.10
CA LEU A 71 -3.79 14.54 -1.21
C LEU A 71 -5.14 14.68 -1.91
N ILE A 72 -6.21 14.12 -1.34
CA ILE A 72 -7.58 14.32 -1.84
C ILE A 72 -8.18 15.54 -1.11
N PRO A 73 -8.75 16.50 -1.86
CA PRO A 73 -9.41 17.66 -1.27
C PRO A 73 -10.54 17.27 -0.30
N PRO A 74 -10.76 18.01 0.80
CA PRO A 74 -11.83 17.71 1.75
C PRO A 74 -13.25 17.75 1.16
N THR A 75 -13.44 18.58 0.14
CA THR A 75 -14.73 18.80 -0.56
C THR A 75 -14.93 17.85 -1.72
N ALA A 76 -13.93 17.01 -2.06
CA ALA A 76 -14.06 16.01 -3.11
C ALA A 76 -15.15 14.98 -2.78
N THR A 77 -15.91 14.62 -3.78
CA THR A 77 -17.00 13.63 -3.72
C THR A 77 -16.81 12.56 -4.79
N ASP A 78 -17.51 11.45 -4.64
CA ASP A 78 -17.51 10.34 -5.61
C ASP A 78 -16.09 9.87 -5.95
N ILE A 79 -15.36 9.48 -4.92
CA ILE A 79 -13.94 9.20 -5.00
C ILE A 79 -13.73 7.73 -5.33
N THR A 80 -13.03 7.45 -6.42
CA THR A 80 -12.44 6.15 -6.72
C THR A 80 -10.95 6.22 -6.46
N LEU A 81 -10.43 5.36 -5.60
CA LEU A 81 -9.04 5.32 -5.21
C LEU A 81 -8.43 3.95 -5.55
N ARG A 82 -7.32 3.95 -6.28
CA ARG A 82 -6.50 2.77 -6.59
C ARG A 82 -5.13 2.93 -5.95
N ARG A 83 -4.68 1.91 -5.23
CA ARG A 83 -3.36 1.89 -4.59
C ARG A 83 -2.36 1.14 -5.45
N GLY A 84 -1.19 1.73 -5.65
CA GLY A 84 0.00 1.05 -6.07
C GLY A 84 0.99 0.86 -4.91
N PHE A 85 2.17 0.33 -5.19
CA PHE A 85 3.19 0.09 -4.16
C PHE A 85 3.83 1.39 -3.66
N LEU A 86 4.24 2.27 -4.58
CA LEU A 86 4.85 3.58 -4.31
C LEU A 86 4.03 4.74 -4.86
N ASP A 87 2.83 4.46 -5.34
CA ASP A 87 1.94 5.40 -6.00
C ASP A 87 0.51 5.21 -5.53
N HIS A 88 -0.34 6.16 -5.85
CA HIS A 88 -1.78 6.00 -5.82
C HIS A 88 -2.41 6.85 -6.90
N TYR A 89 -3.55 6.37 -7.37
CA TYR A 89 -4.35 7.03 -8.38
C TYR A 89 -5.73 7.29 -7.79
N ALA A 90 -6.26 8.48 -8.04
CA ALA A 90 -7.61 8.80 -7.62
C ALA A 90 -8.38 9.49 -8.74
N ILE A 91 -9.68 9.25 -8.79
CA ILE A 91 -10.62 10.05 -9.57
C ILE A 91 -11.72 10.53 -8.63
N TYR A 92 -12.10 11.80 -8.72
CA TYR A 92 -13.12 12.38 -7.88
C TYR A 92 -13.75 13.61 -8.54
N THR A 93 -14.91 14.00 -8.04
CA THR A 93 -15.59 15.21 -8.49
C THR A 93 -15.33 16.36 -7.53
N ILE A 94 -14.95 17.52 -8.07
CA ILE A 94 -14.70 18.75 -7.33
C ILE A 94 -14.81 19.95 -8.27
N SER A 95 -15.15 21.14 -7.76
CA SER A 95 -15.07 22.37 -8.55
C SER A 95 -13.62 22.84 -8.71
N GLU A 96 -13.30 23.46 -9.85
CA GLU A 96 -11.97 24.02 -10.13
C GLU A 96 -11.53 25.01 -9.03
N ARG A 97 -12.43 25.85 -8.56
CA ARG A 97 -12.16 26.81 -7.48
C ARG A 97 -11.70 26.11 -6.18
N GLU A 98 -12.37 25.02 -5.81
CA GLU A 98 -12.05 24.28 -4.58
C GLU A 98 -10.78 23.48 -4.72
N LEU A 99 -10.55 22.90 -5.91
CA LEU A 99 -9.30 22.21 -6.24
C LEU A 99 -8.13 23.20 -6.12
N ASN A 100 -8.21 24.36 -6.80
CA ASN A 100 -7.18 25.40 -6.73
C ASN A 100 -6.91 25.84 -5.30
N ALA A 101 -7.96 26.13 -4.51
CA ALA A 101 -7.82 26.54 -3.13
C ALA A 101 -7.21 25.44 -2.23
N PHE A 102 -7.42 24.18 -2.56
CA PHE A 102 -6.79 23.06 -1.88
C PHE A 102 -5.30 22.95 -2.24
N LEU A 103 -4.98 22.98 -3.53
CA LEU A 103 -3.61 22.86 -4.03
C LEU A 103 -2.73 24.01 -3.52
N ASP A 104 -3.23 25.25 -3.58
CA ASP A 104 -2.51 26.42 -3.07
C ASP A 104 -2.20 26.28 -1.57
N ARG A 105 -3.14 25.80 -0.78
CA ARG A 105 -2.93 25.57 0.66
C ARG A 105 -2.00 24.39 0.95
N ARG A 106 -2.12 23.34 0.17
CA ARG A 106 -1.38 22.10 0.41
C ARG A 106 0.10 22.26 0.10
N PHE A 107 0.41 22.93 -0.99
CA PHE A 107 1.77 23.09 -1.51
C PHE A 107 2.39 24.46 -1.15
N ALA A 108 1.65 25.37 -0.50
CA ALA A 108 2.17 26.64 0.01
C ALA A 108 2.82 26.54 1.40
N ARG A 109 2.88 25.37 2.02
CA ARG A 109 3.45 25.20 3.36
C ARG A 109 4.97 25.21 3.35
N PRO A 110 5.64 25.92 4.31
CA PRO A 110 7.09 25.86 4.48
C PRO A 110 7.55 24.41 4.69
N GLY A 111 8.57 23.97 3.95
CA GLY A 111 9.17 22.65 4.08
C GLY A 111 8.59 21.59 3.14
N GLU A 112 7.50 21.84 2.46
CA GLU A 112 7.10 21.05 1.28
C GLU A 112 7.69 21.75 0.05
N ALA A 113 8.25 20.99 -0.87
CA ALA A 113 9.01 21.49 -2.02
C ALA A 113 8.24 22.52 -2.85
N LEU A 114 8.25 23.75 -2.39
CA LEU A 114 7.57 24.89 -3.00
C LEU A 114 8.15 25.33 -4.31
N ASP A 115 9.42 24.98 -4.53
CA ASP A 115 10.16 25.39 -5.72
C ASP A 115 9.71 24.66 -6.99
N SER A 116 8.73 23.80 -6.83
CA SER A 116 8.26 22.92 -7.88
C SER A 116 6.78 23.06 -8.25
N PHE A 117 6.15 24.17 -7.86
CA PHE A 117 4.85 24.51 -8.42
C PHE A 117 5.05 24.89 -9.89
N SER A 118 5.04 23.91 -10.73
CA SER A 118 5.08 24.10 -12.16
C SER A 118 3.68 24.17 -12.71
N GLU A 119 3.34 25.35 -13.15
CA GLU A 119 2.43 25.63 -14.24
C GLU A 119 1.07 24.94 -14.23
N ARG A 120 0.05 25.73 -14.08
CA ARG A 120 -1.29 25.47 -14.58
C ARG A 120 -1.20 25.59 -16.10
N SER A 121 -1.07 24.48 -16.79
CA SER A 121 -1.08 24.46 -18.24
C SER A 121 -2.27 23.67 -18.76
N PRO A 122 -2.79 24.01 -19.93
CA PRO A 122 -3.69 23.10 -20.63
C PRO A 122 -3.00 21.74 -20.75
N ALA A 123 -3.67 20.69 -20.30
CA ALA A 123 -3.11 19.36 -20.36
C ALA A 123 -2.98 18.93 -21.82
N ASN A 124 -1.81 18.41 -22.20
CA ASN A 124 -1.65 17.80 -23.49
C ASN A 124 -2.43 16.48 -23.52
N PRO A 125 -3.43 16.30 -24.41
CA PRO A 125 -4.23 15.08 -24.50
C PRO A 125 -3.38 13.81 -24.67
N GLU A 126 -2.23 13.92 -25.36
CA GLU A 126 -1.30 12.80 -25.50
C GLU A 126 -0.63 12.41 -24.19
N ASN A 127 -0.30 13.38 -23.35
CA ASN A 127 0.28 13.13 -22.03
C ASN A 127 -0.77 12.54 -21.07
N ILE A 128 -2.01 13.05 -21.13
CA ILE A 128 -3.13 12.49 -20.36
C ILE A 128 -3.34 11.02 -20.73
N GLY A 129 -3.38 10.70 -22.03
CA GLY A 129 -3.54 9.33 -22.50
C GLY A 129 -2.44 8.39 -22.02
N LYS A 130 -1.20 8.88 -21.92
CA LYS A 130 -0.07 8.09 -21.37
C LYS A 130 -0.16 7.90 -19.86
N ALA A 131 -0.57 8.94 -19.13
CA ALA A 131 -0.60 8.92 -17.66
C ALA A 131 -1.78 8.12 -17.10
N ILE A 132 -2.98 8.35 -17.61
CA ILE A 132 -4.22 7.80 -17.05
C ILE A 132 -4.92 6.77 -17.95
N GLY A 133 -4.65 6.76 -19.25
CA GLY A 133 -5.21 5.78 -20.18
C GLY A 133 -4.96 4.32 -19.78
N PRO A 134 -3.76 3.93 -19.33
CA PRO A 134 -3.49 2.59 -18.80
C PRO A 134 -4.33 2.19 -17.59
N LEU A 135 -4.91 3.17 -16.88
CA LEU A 135 -5.81 2.96 -15.74
C LEU A 135 -7.28 2.86 -16.18
N GLY A 136 -7.56 2.99 -17.49
CA GLY A 136 -8.92 2.99 -18.03
C GLY A 136 -9.67 4.32 -17.85
N TRP A 137 -8.99 5.39 -17.44
CA TRP A 137 -9.54 6.72 -17.33
C TRP A 137 -9.33 7.50 -18.62
N VAL A 138 -10.27 8.38 -18.94
CA VAL A 138 -10.24 9.15 -20.20
C VAL A 138 -10.28 10.63 -19.87
N GLY A 139 -9.24 11.36 -20.30
CA GLY A 139 -9.21 12.83 -20.24
C GLY A 139 -9.94 13.43 -21.43
N THR A 140 -10.35 14.70 -21.31
CA THR A 140 -10.97 15.51 -22.36
C THR A 140 -10.04 16.63 -22.81
N GLU A 141 -10.40 17.33 -23.91
CA GLU A 141 -9.66 18.49 -24.40
C GLU A 141 -9.70 19.69 -23.43
N ASP A 142 -10.72 19.73 -22.56
CA ASP A 142 -10.92 20.78 -21.56
C ASP A 142 -10.21 20.48 -20.22
N THR A 143 -9.25 19.56 -20.23
CA THR A 143 -8.50 19.16 -19.04
C THR A 143 -7.33 20.11 -18.79
N VAL A 144 -7.21 20.59 -17.56
CA VAL A 144 -6.08 21.37 -17.05
C VAL A 144 -5.18 20.47 -16.21
N GLU A 145 -3.88 20.56 -16.43
CA GLU A 145 -2.88 19.82 -15.63
C GLU A 145 -2.27 20.73 -14.58
N TYR A 146 -2.17 20.18 -13.37
CA TYR A 146 -1.40 20.74 -12.26
C TYR A 146 -0.34 19.71 -11.89
N PHE A 147 0.92 20.12 -11.90
CA PHE A 147 2.03 19.25 -11.55
C PHE A 147 2.83 19.81 -10.38
N TYR A 148 3.16 18.93 -9.44
CA TYR A 148 4.03 19.23 -8.31
C TYR A 148 5.09 18.16 -8.20
N SER A 149 6.36 18.56 -8.24
CA SER A 149 7.45 17.63 -7.96
C SER A 149 7.80 17.67 -6.48
N ALA A 150 7.99 16.51 -5.87
CA ALA A 150 8.47 16.40 -4.51
C ALA A 150 10.01 16.42 -4.48
N SER A 151 10.59 16.96 -3.40
CA SER A 151 12.05 17.07 -3.24
C SER A 151 12.78 15.71 -3.21
N ASN A 152 12.05 14.63 -2.96
CA ASN A 152 12.56 13.24 -2.95
C ASN A 152 12.45 12.54 -4.31
N GLY A 153 12.11 13.24 -5.39
CA GLY A 153 11.98 12.69 -6.75
C GLY A 153 10.59 12.16 -7.09
N GLY A 154 9.65 12.15 -6.14
CA GLY A 154 8.24 11.86 -6.41
C GLY A 154 7.53 13.01 -7.11
N GLY A 155 6.30 12.79 -7.55
CA GLY A 155 5.48 13.82 -8.19
C GLY A 155 3.99 13.59 -7.98
N HIS A 156 3.24 14.67 -8.14
CA HIS A 156 1.79 14.65 -8.05
C HIS A 156 1.22 15.37 -9.27
N HIS A 157 0.47 14.63 -10.07
CA HIS A 157 -0.26 15.16 -11.22
C HIS A 157 -1.74 15.20 -10.90
N PHE A 158 -2.38 16.32 -11.21
CA PHE A 158 -3.83 16.48 -11.12
C PHE A 158 -4.32 16.95 -12.49
N TYR A 159 -5.17 16.17 -13.10
CA TYR A 159 -5.81 16.47 -14.38
C TYR A 159 -7.27 16.79 -14.11
N HIS A 160 -7.65 18.05 -14.22
CA HIS A 160 -9.00 18.52 -13.92
C HIS A 160 -9.75 18.87 -15.20
N ASP A 161 -10.86 18.21 -15.41
CA ASP A 161 -11.82 18.54 -16.48
C ASP A 161 -12.73 19.67 -15.98
N THR A 162 -12.57 20.85 -16.60
CA THR A 162 -13.30 22.06 -16.18
C THR A 162 -14.79 22.02 -16.47
N ASN A 163 -15.23 21.18 -17.42
CA ASN A 163 -16.65 21.06 -17.81
C ASN A 163 -17.40 20.11 -16.87
N THR A 164 -16.79 18.98 -16.52
CA THR A 164 -17.45 17.95 -15.71
C THR A 164 -17.13 18.06 -14.23
N GLY A 165 -16.05 18.76 -13.87
CA GLY A 165 -15.52 18.79 -12.51
C GLY A 165 -14.81 17.52 -12.09
N LEU A 166 -14.60 16.57 -13.00
CA LEU A 166 -13.81 15.36 -12.73
C LEU A 166 -12.34 15.70 -12.62
N THR A 167 -11.70 15.14 -11.59
CA THR A 167 -10.25 15.27 -11.37
C THR A 167 -9.63 13.89 -11.31
N TYR A 168 -8.59 13.69 -12.12
CA TYR A 168 -7.74 12.51 -12.11
C TYR A 168 -6.45 12.88 -11.41
N GLN A 169 -6.08 12.10 -10.42
CA GLN A 169 -4.86 12.31 -9.64
C GLN A 169 -3.95 11.12 -9.78
N ASP A 170 -2.70 11.38 -10.13
CA ASP A 170 -1.58 10.43 -10.09
C ASP A 170 -0.54 10.95 -9.12
N SER A 171 -0.17 10.15 -8.13
CA SER A 171 0.77 10.56 -7.08
C SER A 171 1.78 9.47 -6.84
N ALA A 172 3.05 9.76 -7.14
CA ALA A 172 4.18 8.89 -6.89
C ALA A 172 4.98 9.36 -5.66
N TYR A 173 5.37 8.39 -4.84
CA TYR A 173 6.20 8.59 -3.64
C TYR A 173 7.50 7.81 -3.80
N TRP A 174 8.62 8.49 -3.67
CA TRP A 174 9.96 7.89 -3.72
C TRP A 174 10.61 7.93 -2.34
#